data_530426db6d35995a191e8b432e068a8c
#
_entry.id   530426db6d35995a191e8b432e068a8c
#
_cell.length_a   1.000
_cell.length_b   1.000
_cell.length_c   1.000
_cell.angle_alpha   90.00
_cell.angle_beta   90.00
_cell.angle_gamma   90.00
#
_symmetry.space_group_name_H-M   'P 1'
#
loop_
_entity.id
_entity.type
_entity.pdbx_description
1 polymer ?
#
loop_
_entity_poly.entity_id
_entity_poly.type
_entity_poly.pdbx_seq_one_letter_code
_entity_poly.pdbx_strand_id
1 'polypeptide(L)'
;MKNPLDTMFGRLVITTVGLLVLVHLTSLLLIERTRASLAAFHISRVVEAAASMGGQDSGGERSVADILGISFVDLKQLPAADAQRFRGDTNGPIERQLRHVLPPGTHVAMDDDGTLRVLRAGSTHGIVLPRAEVPVSRFTGVLALTLVFAIGVAVVLAWQLNRPIRDLAAAAREHRTGHHLNIVRKRGPRELRELIGDFNDMTGELAVAERERAVMLASIAHDLRTPITRMQVRADLLTDRGDREGFLRDTESMSRVITQFLDFAREIPEGSPQISVDTHCRRDYTDALSPSGDAHRDALVTLDLHAGPDFMLPAVDIDRMLSNLVENALTYGEPPVEIATRARGEHYELVVRDHGPGVSEPDLDRVLRPFVRLDPARGGTSHSGLGLAIVHRLVRHHGGTLHMSNAADGGLVIVMRFPKRSAAQ
;
A
#
# COMPACT_ATOMS: atom_id res chain seq x y z
N MET A 1 4.86 4.27 -12.76
CA MET A 1 3.97 5.10 -11.90
C MET A 1 2.62 4.40 -11.81
N LYS A 2 2.16 3.99 -10.61
CA LYS A 2 0.84 3.36 -10.44
C LYS A 2 -0.25 4.40 -10.70
N ASN A 3 -1.26 4.02 -11.48
CA ASN A 3 -2.39 4.89 -11.81
C ASN A 3 -3.07 5.38 -10.52
N PRO A 4 -3.19 6.71 -10.27
CA PRO A 4 -3.79 7.23 -9.04
C PRO A 4 -5.25 6.78 -8.86
N LEU A 5 -5.94 6.42 -9.94
CA LEU A 5 -7.32 5.89 -9.91
C LEU A 5 -7.41 4.48 -9.32
N ASP A 6 -6.31 3.72 -9.26
CA ASP A 6 -6.29 2.37 -8.70
C ASP A 6 -6.10 2.36 -7.18
N THR A 7 -5.79 3.52 -6.58
CA THR A 7 -5.62 3.64 -5.13
C THR A 7 -6.84 4.28 -4.48
N MET A 8 -7.23 3.77 -3.29
CA MET A 8 -8.30 4.36 -2.49
C MET A 8 -8.06 5.85 -2.21
N PHE A 9 -6.79 6.23 -1.96
CA PHE A 9 -6.36 7.60 -1.80
C PHE A 9 -6.61 8.45 -3.04
N GLY A 10 -6.19 7.98 -4.20
CA GLY A 10 -6.38 8.72 -5.46
C GLY A 10 -7.87 8.91 -5.78
N ARG A 11 -8.70 7.89 -5.56
CA ARG A 11 -10.16 7.99 -5.72
C ARG A 11 -10.77 9.01 -4.77
N LEU A 12 -10.40 8.97 -3.47
CA LEU A 12 -10.90 9.91 -2.47
C LEU A 12 -10.53 11.36 -2.83
N VAL A 13 -9.26 11.61 -3.17
CA VAL A 13 -8.80 12.95 -3.56
C VAL A 13 -9.52 13.43 -4.83
N ILE A 14 -9.60 12.60 -5.86
CA ILE A 14 -10.23 12.99 -7.12
C ILE A 14 -11.73 13.27 -6.93
N THR A 15 -12.46 12.44 -6.18
CA THR A 15 -13.89 12.66 -5.93
C THR A 15 -14.12 13.92 -5.09
N THR A 16 -13.33 14.16 -4.04
CA THR A 16 -13.46 15.35 -3.20
C THR A 16 -13.10 16.62 -3.95
N VAL A 17 -11.99 16.61 -4.69
CA VAL A 17 -11.60 17.77 -5.52
C VAL A 17 -12.60 18.01 -6.65
N GLY A 18 -13.08 16.97 -7.31
CA GLY A 18 -14.09 17.07 -8.34
C GLY A 18 -15.39 17.69 -7.82
N LEU A 19 -15.86 17.24 -6.63
CA LEU A 19 -17.04 17.81 -5.99
C LEU A 19 -16.83 19.30 -5.63
N LEU A 20 -15.68 19.66 -5.06
CA LEU A 20 -15.34 21.03 -4.74
C LEU A 20 -15.31 21.94 -5.96
N VAL A 21 -14.69 21.49 -7.04
CA VAL A 21 -14.65 22.22 -8.32
C VAL A 21 -16.07 22.40 -8.88
N LEU A 22 -16.90 21.36 -8.83
CA LEU A 22 -18.29 21.42 -9.27
C LEU A 22 -19.10 22.45 -8.47
N VAL A 23 -18.99 22.43 -7.15
CA VAL A 23 -19.67 23.40 -6.27
C VAL A 23 -19.21 24.82 -6.55
N HIS A 24 -17.90 25.05 -6.77
CA HIS A 24 -17.39 26.37 -7.10
C HIS A 24 -17.80 26.85 -8.48
N LEU A 25 -17.83 25.94 -9.47
CA LEU A 25 -18.30 26.27 -10.82
C LEU A 25 -19.79 26.63 -10.81
N THR A 26 -20.61 25.86 -10.09
CA THR A 26 -22.05 26.17 -9.96
C THR A 26 -22.28 27.50 -9.22
N SER A 27 -21.47 27.80 -8.18
CA SER A 27 -21.52 29.08 -7.48
C SER A 27 -21.15 30.24 -8.38
N LEU A 28 -20.09 30.10 -9.20
CA LEU A 28 -19.71 31.12 -10.20
C LEU A 28 -20.83 31.39 -11.19
N LEU A 29 -21.40 30.32 -11.77
CA LEU A 29 -22.51 30.41 -12.72
C LEU A 29 -23.74 31.07 -12.07
N LEU A 30 -24.04 30.77 -10.80
CA LEU A 30 -25.13 31.38 -10.08
C LEU A 30 -24.88 32.86 -9.82
N ILE A 31 -23.67 33.24 -9.40
CA ILE A 31 -23.28 34.64 -9.20
C ILE A 31 -23.40 35.42 -10.51
N GLU A 32 -22.90 34.85 -11.62
CA GLU A 32 -22.98 35.47 -12.93
C GLU A 32 -24.43 35.67 -13.40
N ARG A 33 -25.30 34.66 -13.17
CA ARG A 33 -26.69 34.68 -13.53
C ARG A 33 -27.53 35.65 -12.69
N THR A 34 -27.24 35.79 -11.41
CA THR A 34 -27.95 36.68 -10.48
C THR A 34 -27.41 38.10 -10.49
N ARG A 35 -26.19 38.32 -10.98
CA ARG A 35 -25.49 39.61 -11.04
C ARG A 35 -26.32 40.69 -11.74
N ALA A 36 -26.82 40.39 -12.93
CA ALA A 36 -27.61 41.34 -13.72
C ALA A 36 -28.92 41.74 -13.02
N SER A 37 -29.56 40.81 -12.35
CA SER A 37 -30.82 41.04 -11.62
C SER A 37 -30.61 41.90 -10.38
N LEU A 38 -29.55 41.60 -9.59
CA LEU A 38 -29.23 42.39 -8.41
C LEU A 38 -28.78 43.82 -8.77
N ALA A 39 -27.92 43.94 -9.79
CA ALA A 39 -27.50 45.24 -10.29
C ALA A 39 -28.70 46.05 -10.80
N ALA A 40 -29.57 45.43 -11.60
CA ALA A 40 -30.78 46.10 -12.11
C ALA A 40 -31.73 46.53 -10.97
N PHE A 41 -31.89 45.70 -9.93
CA PHE A 41 -32.71 46.08 -8.75
C PHE A 41 -32.16 47.28 -7.99
N HIS A 42 -30.86 47.32 -7.72
CA HIS A 42 -30.25 48.45 -7.06
C HIS A 42 -30.28 49.72 -7.92
N ILE A 43 -29.95 49.59 -9.20
CA ILE A 43 -29.98 50.72 -10.16
C ILE A 43 -31.39 51.25 -10.33
N SER A 44 -32.42 50.41 -10.43
CA SER A 44 -33.81 50.83 -10.56
C SER A 44 -34.26 51.71 -9.41
N ARG A 45 -33.89 51.35 -8.17
CA ARG A 45 -34.20 52.17 -6.97
C ARG A 45 -33.48 53.51 -6.98
N VAL A 46 -32.22 53.53 -7.44
CA VAL A 46 -31.46 54.80 -7.59
C VAL A 46 -32.09 55.67 -8.69
N VAL A 47 -32.52 55.06 -9.82
CA VAL A 47 -33.18 55.79 -10.91
C VAL A 47 -34.55 56.35 -10.45
N GLU A 48 -35.34 55.57 -9.71
CA GLU A 48 -36.61 56.01 -9.15
C GLU A 48 -36.43 57.17 -8.14
N ALA A 49 -35.43 57.05 -7.24
CA ALA A 49 -35.10 58.13 -6.31
C ALA A 49 -34.62 59.37 -7.04
N ALA A 50 -33.75 59.24 -8.02
CA ALA A 50 -33.29 60.35 -8.84
C ALA A 50 -34.42 60.99 -9.65
N ALA A 51 -35.35 60.19 -10.18
CA ALA A 51 -36.52 60.72 -10.90
C ALA A 51 -37.48 61.52 -10.00
N SER A 52 -37.59 61.13 -8.72
CA SER A 52 -38.40 61.89 -7.75
C SER A 52 -37.76 63.24 -7.33
N MET A 53 -36.42 63.32 -7.38
CA MET A 53 -35.66 64.51 -7.06
C MET A 53 -35.60 65.52 -8.25
N GLY A 54 -35.62 65.02 -9.49
CA GLY A 54 -35.50 65.91 -10.67
C GLY A 54 -36.67 66.85 -10.97
N GLY A 55 -37.69 66.89 -10.11
CA GLY A 55 -38.88 67.72 -10.27
C GLY A 55 -38.93 68.97 -9.38
N GLN A 56 -38.01 69.17 -8.38
CA GLN A 56 -37.98 70.29 -7.46
C GLN A 56 -36.59 70.92 -7.43
N ASP A 57 -36.57 72.24 -7.67
CA ASP A 57 -35.38 73.08 -7.79
C ASP A 57 -34.83 73.50 -6.41
N SER A 58 -34.69 72.58 -5.45
CA SER A 58 -34.16 72.81 -4.11
C SER A 58 -32.67 72.52 -4.02
N GLY A 59 -31.87 73.47 -3.67
CA GLY A 59 -30.40 73.46 -3.65
C GLY A 59 -29.75 72.39 -2.77
N GLY A 60 -30.51 71.68 -1.90
CA GLY A 60 -30.03 70.60 -1.09
C GLY A 60 -30.01 69.23 -1.81
N GLU A 61 -30.88 69.04 -2.80
CA GLU A 61 -31.01 67.78 -3.55
C GLU A 61 -29.91 67.56 -4.61
N ARG A 62 -29.38 68.66 -5.16
CA ARG A 62 -28.18 68.60 -6.05
C ARG A 62 -26.95 68.07 -5.33
N SER A 63 -26.82 68.39 -4.04
CA SER A 63 -25.70 67.88 -3.23
C SER A 63 -25.69 66.37 -3.04
N VAL A 64 -26.87 65.75 -2.94
CA VAL A 64 -26.99 64.24 -2.84
C VAL A 64 -26.74 63.56 -4.18
N ALA A 65 -27.22 64.15 -5.26
CA ALA A 65 -26.98 63.63 -6.61
C ALA A 65 -25.47 63.69 -6.95
N ASP A 66 -24.79 64.79 -6.60
CA ASP A 66 -23.35 64.96 -6.78
C ASP A 66 -22.53 63.97 -5.96
N ILE A 67 -22.92 63.67 -4.71
CA ILE A 67 -22.28 62.68 -3.86
C ILE A 67 -22.42 61.27 -4.46
N LEU A 68 -23.55 60.97 -5.08
CA LEU A 68 -23.82 59.67 -5.75
C LEU A 68 -23.26 59.61 -7.19
N GLY A 69 -22.69 60.72 -7.68
CA GLY A 69 -22.17 60.84 -9.05
C GLY A 69 -23.26 60.77 -10.13
N ILE A 70 -24.52 61.07 -9.76
CA ILE A 70 -25.65 61.08 -10.67
C ILE A 70 -25.73 62.44 -11.35
N SER A 71 -25.72 62.44 -12.69
CA SER A 71 -25.85 63.69 -13.44
C SER A 71 -27.19 63.73 -14.15
N PHE A 72 -27.88 64.89 -14.00
CA PHE A 72 -29.09 65.17 -14.78
C PHE A 72 -28.74 66.02 -15.99
N VAL A 73 -29.21 65.58 -17.15
CA VAL A 73 -28.89 66.23 -18.42
C VAL A 73 -30.18 66.64 -19.14
N ASP A 74 -30.37 67.94 -19.39
CA ASP A 74 -31.52 68.43 -20.17
C ASP A 74 -31.30 68.12 -21.68
N LEU A 75 -32.11 67.25 -22.25
CA LEU A 75 -32.02 66.85 -23.64
C LEU A 75 -32.25 67.98 -24.62
N LYS A 76 -32.89 69.07 -24.20
CA LYS A 76 -33.10 70.24 -25.06
C LYS A 76 -31.83 71.05 -25.27
N GLN A 77 -30.87 70.96 -24.39
CA GLN A 77 -29.59 71.64 -24.43
C GLN A 77 -28.45 70.83 -25.04
N LEU A 78 -28.72 69.59 -25.36
CA LEU A 78 -27.74 68.69 -25.98
C LEU A 78 -27.71 68.77 -27.50
N PRO A 79 -26.56 68.56 -28.12
CA PRO A 79 -26.48 68.30 -29.57
C PRO A 79 -27.36 67.11 -29.99
N ALA A 80 -27.94 67.16 -31.15
CA ALA A 80 -28.88 66.11 -31.62
C ALA A 80 -28.30 64.68 -31.60
N ALA A 81 -26.99 64.54 -31.83
CA ALA A 81 -26.28 63.26 -31.78
C ALA A 81 -26.22 62.70 -30.34
N ASP A 82 -26.02 63.53 -29.34
CA ASP A 82 -25.94 63.06 -27.94
C ASP A 82 -27.33 62.85 -27.33
N ALA A 83 -28.34 63.64 -27.72
CA ALA A 83 -29.73 63.41 -27.37
C ALA A 83 -30.25 62.06 -27.91
N GLN A 84 -29.75 61.62 -29.09
CA GLN A 84 -30.11 60.36 -29.72
C GLN A 84 -29.52 59.16 -28.96
N ARG A 85 -28.39 59.33 -28.30
CA ARG A 85 -27.81 58.28 -27.42
C ARG A 85 -28.69 57.94 -26.21
N PHE A 86 -29.49 58.87 -25.70
CA PHE A 86 -30.48 58.62 -24.64
C PHE A 86 -31.75 57.93 -25.13
N ARG A 87 -32.03 58.00 -26.45
CA ARG A 87 -33.20 57.31 -27.07
C ARG A 87 -32.87 55.95 -27.64
N GLY A 88 -31.58 55.64 -27.72
CA GLY A 88 -31.12 54.29 -28.15
C GLY A 88 -31.19 53.32 -26.98
N ASP A 89 -31.52 52.06 -27.30
CA ASP A 89 -31.48 50.97 -26.33
C ASP A 89 -30.30 50.07 -26.64
N THR A 90 -29.47 49.76 -25.64
CA THR A 90 -28.48 48.69 -25.71
C THR A 90 -29.06 47.38 -25.18
N ASN A 91 -28.55 46.22 -25.63
CA ASN A 91 -29.10 44.93 -25.36
C ASN A 91 -28.23 44.05 -24.43
N GLY A 92 -27.49 44.67 -23.52
CA GLY A 92 -26.74 43.98 -22.51
C GLY A 92 -27.62 43.29 -21.45
N PRO A 93 -27.07 42.43 -20.66
CA PRO A 93 -27.81 41.67 -19.63
C PRO A 93 -28.43 42.57 -18.55
N ILE A 94 -27.75 43.65 -18.14
CA ILE A 94 -28.24 44.60 -17.13
C ILE A 94 -29.36 45.46 -17.71
N GLU A 95 -29.21 45.98 -18.94
CA GLU A 95 -30.20 46.83 -19.61
C GLU A 95 -31.50 46.09 -19.87
N ARG A 96 -31.43 44.83 -20.28
CA ARG A 96 -32.64 43.99 -20.46
C ARG A 96 -33.40 43.83 -19.14
N GLN A 97 -32.67 43.60 -18.04
CA GLN A 97 -33.28 43.41 -16.72
C GLN A 97 -33.86 44.74 -16.19
N LEU A 98 -33.15 45.86 -16.43
CA LEU A 98 -33.64 47.20 -16.03
C LEU A 98 -34.94 47.57 -16.78
N ARG A 99 -35.06 47.26 -18.08
CA ARG A 99 -36.29 47.50 -18.85
C ARG A 99 -37.48 46.68 -18.33
N HIS A 100 -37.27 45.55 -17.68
CA HIS A 100 -38.36 44.78 -17.05
C HIS A 100 -38.80 45.37 -15.71
N VAL A 101 -37.92 46.08 -15.00
CA VAL A 101 -38.18 46.63 -13.66
C VAL A 101 -38.65 48.09 -13.72
N LEU A 102 -38.15 48.88 -14.69
CA LEU A 102 -38.49 50.29 -14.85
C LEU A 102 -39.86 50.43 -15.59
N PRO A 103 -40.56 51.58 -15.41
CA PRO A 103 -41.81 51.85 -16.09
C PRO A 103 -41.71 51.69 -17.62
N PRO A 104 -42.78 51.21 -18.28
CA PRO A 104 -42.80 51.00 -19.73
C PRO A 104 -42.53 52.32 -20.47
N GLY A 105 -41.73 52.21 -21.56
CA GLY A 105 -41.30 53.37 -22.36
C GLY A 105 -40.03 54.05 -21.81
N THR A 106 -39.36 53.49 -20.83
CA THR A 106 -38.04 53.95 -20.38
C THR A 106 -36.94 53.38 -21.28
N HIS A 107 -36.14 54.27 -21.85
CA HIS A 107 -34.96 53.92 -22.64
C HIS A 107 -33.75 53.73 -21.73
N VAL A 108 -33.01 52.65 -21.92
CA VAL A 108 -31.82 52.33 -21.14
C VAL A 108 -30.67 51.99 -22.09
N ALA A 109 -29.62 52.76 -22.01
CA ALA A 109 -28.40 52.55 -22.81
C ALA A 109 -27.16 52.54 -21.92
N MET A 110 -26.23 51.66 -22.19
CA MET A 110 -24.91 51.63 -21.54
C MET A 110 -23.85 51.95 -22.60
N ASP A 111 -22.98 52.89 -22.25
CA ASP A 111 -21.83 53.23 -23.08
C ASP A 111 -20.67 52.25 -22.87
N ASP A 112 -19.68 52.28 -23.78
CA ASP A 112 -18.48 51.42 -23.73
C ASP A 112 -17.62 51.66 -22.46
N ASP A 113 -17.74 52.80 -21.81
CA ASP A 113 -17.08 53.17 -20.54
C ASP A 113 -17.82 52.65 -19.30
N GLY A 114 -18.97 51.97 -19.46
CA GLY A 114 -19.82 51.49 -18.39
C GLY A 114 -20.79 52.50 -17.81
N THR A 115 -20.89 53.71 -18.39
CA THR A 115 -21.84 54.74 -17.98
C THR A 115 -23.25 54.37 -18.42
N LEU A 116 -24.18 54.33 -17.48
CA LEU A 116 -25.58 54.01 -17.78
C LEU A 116 -26.39 55.28 -17.97
N ARG A 117 -27.08 55.37 -19.12
CA ARG A 117 -28.01 56.43 -19.48
C ARG A 117 -29.44 55.93 -19.40
N VAL A 118 -30.28 56.64 -18.70
CA VAL A 118 -31.68 56.29 -18.55
C VAL A 118 -32.53 57.51 -18.91
N LEU A 119 -33.47 57.28 -19.85
CA LEU A 119 -34.48 58.28 -20.26
C LEU A 119 -35.86 57.74 -19.97
N ARG A 120 -36.60 58.33 -19.07
CA ARG A 120 -37.96 57.93 -18.71
C ARG A 120 -38.95 58.50 -19.75
N ALA A 121 -40.00 57.70 -20.04
CA ALA A 121 -41.07 58.14 -20.94
C ALA A 121 -41.67 59.49 -20.50
N GLY A 122 -41.74 60.44 -21.41
CA GLY A 122 -42.30 61.79 -21.16
C GLY A 122 -41.36 62.75 -20.39
N SER A 123 -40.15 62.35 -20.00
CA SER A 123 -39.18 63.23 -19.39
C SER A 123 -38.31 63.94 -20.44
N THR A 124 -37.99 65.21 -20.18
CA THR A 124 -37.02 65.99 -20.93
C THR A 124 -35.62 65.93 -20.34
N HIS A 125 -35.46 65.30 -19.20
CA HIS A 125 -34.20 65.14 -18.49
C HIS A 125 -33.75 63.68 -18.54
N GLY A 126 -32.53 63.46 -18.98
CA GLY A 126 -31.85 62.18 -18.93
C GLY A 126 -31.07 62.02 -17.61
N ILE A 127 -31.02 60.83 -17.09
CA ILE A 127 -30.24 60.46 -15.90
C ILE A 127 -28.99 59.70 -16.35
N VAL A 128 -27.83 60.15 -15.92
CA VAL A 128 -26.53 59.52 -16.18
C VAL A 128 -25.96 58.98 -14.90
N LEU A 129 -25.77 57.67 -14.82
CA LEU A 129 -25.16 57.02 -13.68
C LEU A 129 -23.75 56.55 -14.06
N PRO A 130 -22.70 56.94 -13.33
CA PRO A 130 -21.35 56.53 -13.61
C PRO A 130 -21.18 55.06 -13.23
N ARG A 131 -20.50 54.34 -14.08
CA ARG A 131 -20.02 52.96 -13.90
C ARG A 131 -20.94 52.07 -13.09
N ALA A 132 -21.97 51.55 -13.72
CA ALA A 132 -22.91 50.61 -13.11
C ALA A 132 -22.32 49.19 -12.86
N GLU A 133 -21.00 49.05 -12.94
CA GLU A 133 -20.34 47.76 -12.76
C GLU A 133 -20.20 47.41 -11.26
N VAL A 134 -20.80 46.30 -10.88
CA VAL A 134 -20.52 45.67 -9.57
C VAL A 134 -19.14 45.02 -9.66
N PRO A 135 -18.16 45.40 -8.80
CA PRO A 135 -16.81 44.81 -8.84
C PRO A 135 -16.86 43.34 -8.44
N VAL A 136 -16.94 42.46 -9.44
CA VAL A 136 -17.00 40.98 -9.24
C VAL A 136 -15.64 40.40 -8.85
N SER A 137 -14.56 41.13 -9.13
CA SER A 137 -13.19 40.66 -8.88
C SER A 137 -12.93 40.28 -7.40
N ARG A 138 -13.58 40.95 -6.46
CA ARG A 138 -13.45 40.62 -5.03
C ARG A 138 -14.13 39.29 -4.70
N PHE A 139 -15.29 38.99 -5.27
CA PHE A 139 -16.02 37.74 -5.03
C PHE A 139 -15.32 36.57 -5.70
N THR A 140 -14.80 36.72 -6.93
CA THR A 140 -14.04 35.66 -7.61
C THR A 140 -12.72 35.39 -6.90
N GLY A 141 -12.04 36.40 -6.35
CA GLY A 141 -10.84 36.22 -5.56
C GLY A 141 -11.08 35.43 -4.26
N VAL A 142 -12.12 35.76 -3.50
CA VAL A 142 -12.51 35.01 -2.29
C VAL A 142 -12.89 33.57 -2.65
N LEU A 143 -13.64 33.35 -3.74
CA LEU A 143 -14.05 32.02 -4.17
C LEU A 143 -12.85 31.17 -4.60
N ALA A 144 -11.90 31.75 -5.32
CA ALA A 144 -10.66 31.06 -5.70
C ALA A 144 -9.82 30.68 -4.46
N LEU A 145 -9.70 31.59 -3.47
CA LEU A 145 -8.97 31.33 -2.24
C LEU A 145 -9.62 30.20 -1.42
N THR A 146 -10.95 30.21 -1.29
CA THR A 146 -11.67 29.13 -0.58
C THR A 146 -11.52 27.78 -1.27
N LEU A 147 -11.48 27.74 -2.59
CA LEU A 147 -11.24 26.52 -3.35
C LEU A 147 -9.83 25.96 -3.09
N VAL A 148 -8.80 26.80 -3.17
CA VAL A 148 -7.41 26.40 -2.90
C VAL A 148 -7.26 25.87 -1.47
N PHE A 149 -7.85 26.60 -0.50
CA PHE A 149 -7.84 26.18 0.91
C PHE A 149 -8.55 24.83 1.11
N ALA A 150 -9.72 24.63 0.52
CA ALA A 150 -10.49 23.40 0.63
C ALA A 150 -9.76 22.20 0.00
N ILE A 151 -9.10 22.41 -1.16
CA ILE A 151 -8.24 21.38 -1.78
C ILE A 151 -7.07 21.03 -0.86
N GLY A 152 -6.39 22.04 -0.29
CA GLY A 152 -5.30 21.83 0.66
C GLY A 152 -5.72 20.97 1.86
N VAL A 153 -6.85 21.29 2.48
CA VAL A 153 -7.43 20.52 3.60
C VAL A 153 -7.75 19.10 3.16
N ALA A 154 -8.38 18.89 2.00
CA ALA A 154 -8.72 17.57 1.48
C ALA A 154 -7.47 16.69 1.26
N VAL A 155 -6.40 17.25 0.71
CA VAL A 155 -5.12 16.55 0.50
C VAL A 155 -4.47 16.17 1.84
N VAL A 156 -4.43 17.05 2.82
CA VAL A 156 -3.89 16.80 4.16
C VAL A 156 -4.66 15.68 4.86
N LEU A 157 -5.99 15.74 4.88
CA LEU A 157 -6.84 14.72 5.47
C LEU A 157 -6.64 13.37 4.79
N ALA A 158 -6.62 13.34 3.47
CA ALA A 158 -6.39 12.12 2.71
C ALA A 158 -5.01 11.51 3.02
N TRP A 159 -3.97 12.32 3.17
CA TRP A 159 -2.63 11.87 3.54
C TRP A 159 -2.57 11.31 4.97
N GLN A 160 -3.22 11.98 5.95
CA GLN A 160 -3.31 11.53 7.33
C GLN A 160 -4.02 10.19 7.49
N LEU A 161 -5.02 9.90 6.68
CA LEU A 161 -5.76 8.62 6.71
C LEU A 161 -5.01 7.50 5.98
N ASN A 162 -4.44 7.81 4.81
CA ASN A 162 -3.88 6.77 3.94
C ASN A 162 -2.54 6.20 4.44
N ARG A 163 -1.70 7.03 5.08
CA ARG A 163 -0.38 6.60 5.56
C ARG A 163 -0.48 5.49 6.61
N PRO A 164 -1.23 5.63 7.71
CA PRO A 164 -1.37 4.57 8.70
C PRO A 164 -2.01 3.28 8.15
N ILE A 165 -2.98 3.40 7.22
CA ILE A 165 -3.60 2.24 6.58
C ILE A 165 -2.58 1.46 5.74
N ARG A 166 -1.70 2.16 5.04
CA ARG A 166 -0.62 1.51 4.28
C ARG A 166 0.39 0.81 5.19
N ASP A 167 0.76 1.46 6.29
CA ASP A 167 1.68 0.89 7.29
C ASP A 167 1.07 -0.38 7.90
N LEU A 168 -0.21 -0.35 8.26
CA LEU A 168 -0.95 -1.51 8.78
C LEU A 168 -1.04 -2.64 7.73
N ALA A 169 -1.35 -2.31 6.48
CA ALA A 169 -1.42 -3.29 5.40
C ALA A 169 -0.04 -3.88 5.05
N ALA A 170 1.04 -3.13 5.22
CA ALA A 170 2.41 -3.63 5.06
C ALA A 170 2.75 -4.60 6.20
N ALA A 171 2.51 -4.23 7.46
CA ALA A 171 2.73 -5.07 8.63
C ALA A 171 1.93 -6.39 8.55
N ALA A 172 0.66 -6.34 8.14
CA ALA A 172 -0.15 -7.54 7.94
C ALA A 172 0.39 -8.48 6.85
N ARG A 173 1.02 -7.93 5.81
CA ARG A 173 1.68 -8.74 4.77
C ARG A 173 2.99 -9.35 5.25
N GLU A 174 3.79 -8.59 6.00
CA GLU A 174 5.04 -9.07 6.62
C GLU A 174 4.77 -10.20 7.59
N HIS A 175 3.73 -10.09 8.41
CA HIS A 175 3.31 -11.18 9.30
C HIS A 175 3.00 -12.47 8.55
N ARG A 176 2.31 -12.40 7.41
CA ARG A 176 2.00 -13.57 6.57
C ARG A 176 3.25 -14.24 5.99
N THR A 177 4.35 -13.51 5.84
CA THR A 177 5.64 -14.04 5.33
C THR A 177 6.55 -14.57 6.43
N GLY A 178 6.10 -14.56 7.70
CA GLY A 178 6.84 -15.13 8.83
C GLY A 178 7.90 -14.21 9.44
N HIS A 179 7.90 -12.93 9.07
CA HIS A 179 8.78 -11.94 9.70
C HIS A 179 8.18 -11.45 11.01
N HIS A 180 9.04 -11.27 12.03
CA HIS A 180 8.61 -10.71 13.30
C HIS A 180 8.07 -9.31 13.14
N LEU A 181 6.96 -9.04 13.83
CA LEU A 181 6.20 -7.81 13.70
C LEU A 181 6.94 -6.63 14.31
N ASN A 182 7.22 -5.66 13.48
CA ASN A 182 7.40 -4.31 13.95
C ASN A 182 6.05 -3.77 14.43
N ILE A 183 5.99 -3.35 15.71
CA ILE A 183 4.81 -2.70 16.28
C ILE A 183 4.42 -1.52 15.42
N VAL A 184 3.20 -1.55 14.87
CA VAL A 184 2.67 -0.46 14.06
C VAL A 184 2.38 0.73 14.97
N ARG A 185 2.93 1.90 14.64
CA ARG A 185 2.73 3.12 15.46
C ARG A 185 1.28 3.58 15.38
N LYS A 186 0.65 3.80 16.55
CA LYS A 186 -0.73 4.30 16.69
C LYS A 186 -0.81 5.77 16.20
N ARG A 187 -1.23 5.98 14.95
CA ARG A 187 -1.35 7.29 14.30
C ARG A 187 -2.71 7.44 13.61
N GLY A 188 -3.15 8.70 13.40
CA GLY A 188 -4.42 9.00 12.71
C GLY A 188 -5.58 9.30 13.66
N PRO A 189 -6.83 9.29 13.16
CA PRO A 189 -8.05 9.44 13.93
C PRO A 189 -8.19 8.37 15.03
N ARG A 190 -9.09 8.60 15.97
CA ARG A 190 -9.29 7.72 17.13
C ARG A 190 -9.56 6.27 16.71
N GLU A 191 -10.47 6.08 15.77
CA GLU A 191 -10.92 4.78 15.28
C GLU A 191 -9.76 4.00 14.65
N LEU A 192 -8.89 4.70 13.91
CA LEU A 192 -7.72 4.08 13.29
C LEU A 192 -6.64 3.73 14.32
N ARG A 193 -6.48 4.55 15.37
CA ARG A 193 -5.56 4.23 16.48
C ARG A 193 -6.04 3.04 17.30
N GLU A 194 -7.35 2.90 17.51
CA GLU A 194 -7.96 1.73 18.15
C GLU A 194 -7.72 0.48 17.30
N LEU A 195 -8.02 0.52 16.00
CA LEU A 195 -7.77 -0.58 15.08
C LEU A 195 -6.29 -1.02 15.05
N ILE A 196 -5.36 -0.06 15.02
CA ILE A 196 -3.92 -0.37 15.09
C ILE A 196 -3.56 -0.98 16.45
N GLY A 197 -4.21 -0.53 17.53
CA GLY A 197 -4.07 -1.11 18.86
C GLY A 197 -4.47 -2.58 18.87
N ASP A 198 -5.70 -2.87 18.46
CA ASP A 198 -6.26 -4.22 18.39
C ASP A 198 -5.42 -5.15 17.52
N PHE A 199 -4.91 -4.63 16.39
CA PHE A 199 -3.99 -5.38 15.53
C PHE A 199 -2.68 -5.73 16.24
N ASN A 200 -2.04 -4.77 16.94
CA ASN A 200 -0.81 -5.02 17.70
C ASN A 200 -1.05 -6.01 18.85
N ASP A 201 -2.17 -5.89 19.54
CA ASP A 201 -2.53 -6.77 20.66
C ASP A 201 -2.78 -8.20 20.13
N MET A 202 -3.56 -8.37 19.09
CA MET A 202 -3.80 -9.66 18.42
C MET A 202 -2.49 -10.33 17.96
N THR A 203 -1.58 -9.57 17.38
CA THR A 203 -0.30 -10.12 16.92
C THR A 203 0.63 -10.44 18.07
N GLY A 204 0.57 -9.67 19.17
CA GLY A 204 1.26 -9.97 20.42
C GLY A 204 0.76 -11.26 21.06
N GLU A 205 -0.56 -11.45 21.15
CA GLU A 205 -1.18 -12.69 21.66
C GLU A 205 -0.79 -13.91 20.82
N LEU A 206 -0.77 -13.76 19.48
CA LEU A 206 -0.35 -14.83 18.59
C LEU A 206 1.12 -15.22 18.81
N ALA A 207 2.01 -14.23 18.98
CA ALA A 207 3.42 -14.50 19.28
C ALA A 207 3.62 -15.19 20.64
N VAL A 208 2.81 -14.85 21.65
CA VAL A 208 2.82 -15.54 22.95
C VAL A 208 2.35 -16.99 22.78
N ALA A 209 1.24 -17.21 22.10
CA ALA A 209 0.70 -18.56 21.88
C ALA A 209 1.68 -19.46 21.09
N GLU A 210 2.38 -18.90 20.10
CA GLU A 210 3.43 -19.63 19.36
C GLU A 210 4.60 -20.02 20.28
N ARG A 211 5.07 -19.12 21.16
CA ARG A 211 6.12 -19.43 22.13
C ARG A 211 5.68 -20.50 23.14
N GLU A 212 4.49 -20.38 23.71
CA GLU A 212 3.95 -21.37 24.64
C GLU A 212 3.85 -22.75 23.97
N ARG A 213 3.41 -22.79 22.71
CA ARG A 213 3.39 -24.01 21.91
C ARG A 213 4.80 -24.61 21.74
N ALA A 214 5.79 -23.79 21.42
CA ALA A 214 7.17 -24.22 21.25
C ALA A 214 7.75 -24.77 22.56
N VAL A 215 7.52 -24.10 23.69
CA VAL A 215 7.94 -24.56 25.03
C VAL A 215 7.28 -25.89 25.39
N MET A 216 5.95 -26.02 25.17
CA MET A 216 5.23 -27.26 25.44
C MET A 216 5.81 -28.42 24.61
N LEU A 217 6.05 -28.21 23.33
CA LEU A 217 6.61 -29.26 22.44
C LEU A 217 8.03 -29.64 22.85
N ALA A 218 8.86 -28.67 23.28
CA ALA A 218 10.20 -28.93 23.80
C ALA A 218 10.17 -29.75 25.09
N SER A 219 9.22 -29.47 26.01
CA SER A 219 9.03 -30.26 27.24
C SER A 219 8.61 -31.69 26.93
N ILE A 220 7.62 -31.90 26.07
CA ILE A 220 7.14 -33.24 25.69
C ILE A 220 8.29 -34.07 25.07
N ALA A 221 9.09 -33.45 24.19
CA ALA A 221 10.19 -34.17 23.58
C ALA A 221 11.32 -34.51 24.60
N HIS A 222 11.58 -33.64 25.54
CA HIS A 222 12.49 -33.95 26.66
C HIS A 222 11.99 -35.16 27.46
N ASP A 223 10.70 -35.17 27.82
CA ASP A 223 10.08 -36.24 28.57
C ASP A 223 10.02 -37.59 27.83
N LEU A 224 9.93 -37.51 26.46
CA LEU A 224 10.00 -38.71 25.61
C LEU A 224 11.43 -39.24 25.45
N ARG A 225 12.46 -38.41 25.52
CA ARG A 225 13.86 -38.81 25.40
C ARG A 225 14.28 -39.77 26.56
N THR A 226 13.83 -39.46 27.75
CA THR A 226 14.15 -40.25 28.96
C THR A 226 13.72 -41.75 28.86
N PRO A 227 12.46 -42.09 28.50
CA PRO A 227 12.05 -43.47 28.36
C PRO A 227 12.75 -44.15 27.16
N ILE A 228 13.03 -43.43 26.07
CA ILE A 228 13.75 -44.00 24.92
C ILE A 228 15.19 -44.39 25.29
N THR A 229 15.92 -43.50 25.97
CA THR A 229 17.26 -43.82 26.50
C THR A 229 17.22 -45.02 27.44
N ARG A 230 16.19 -45.12 28.29
CA ARG A 230 16.00 -46.28 29.14
C ARG A 230 15.73 -47.56 28.36
N MET A 231 14.97 -47.49 27.25
CA MET A 231 14.77 -48.63 26.36
C MET A 231 16.05 -49.05 25.63
N GLN A 232 16.89 -48.09 25.21
CA GLN A 232 18.22 -48.39 24.63
C GLN A 232 19.11 -49.14 25.60
N VAL A 233 19.22 -48.64 26.87
CA VAL A 233 20.00 -49.33 27.91
C VAL A 233 19.46 -50.73 28.20
N ARG A 234 18.14 -50.94 28.15
CA ARG A 234 17.56 -52.28 28.34
C ARG A 234 17.81 -53.21 27.15
N ALA A 235 17.80 -52.66 25.92
CA ALA A 235 18.12 -53.41 24.70
C ALA A 235 19.56 -53.96 24.72
N ASP A 236 20.51 -53.17 25.28
CA ASP A 236 21.90 -53.64 25.47
C ASP A 236 22.05 -54.84 26.41
N LEU A 237 21.07 -55.07 27.28
CA LEU A 237 21.05 -56.22 28.19
C LEU A 237 20.40 -57.48 27.58
N LEU A 238 19.86 -57.42 26.38
CA LEU A 238 19.27 -58.57 25.67
C LEU A 238 20.38 -59.50 25.22
N THR A 239 20.17 -60.79 25.44
CA THR A 239 21.11 -61.87 25.07
C THR A 239 20.98 -62.26 23.62
N ASP A 240 19.76 -62.18 23.04
CA ASP A 240 19.55 -62.43 21.64
C ASP A 240 20.06 -61.24 20.80
N ARG A 241 20.95 -61.54 19.84
CA ARG A 241 21.58 -60.50 19.03
C ARG A 241 20.61 -59.85 18.04
N GLY A 242 19.67 -60.64 17.48
CA GLY A 242 18.67 -60.17 16.52
C GLY A 242 17.66 -59.22 17.18
N ASP A 243 17.14 -59.64 18.32
CA ASP A 243 16.22 -58.81 19.14
C ASP A 243 16.88 -57.51 19.58
N ARG A 244 18.13 -57.60 20.05
CA ARG A 244 18.90 -56.40 20.49
C ARG A 244 19.08 -55.42 19.35
N GLU A 245 19.54 -55.85 18.18
CA GLU A 245 19.74 -54.99 17.02
C GLU A 245 18.41 -54.41 16.50
N GLY A 246 17.30 -55.15 16.58
CA GLY A 246 15.95 -54.66 16.28
C GLY A 246 15.53 -53.55 17.19
N PHE A 247 15.62 -53.75 18.51
CA PHE A 247 15.26 -52.75 19.52
C PHE A 247 16.12 -51.50 19.45
N LEU A 248 17.41 -51.60 19.20
CA LEU A 248 18.31 -50.49 19.07
C LEU A 248 17.95 -49.63 17.83
N ARG A 249 17.67 -50.26 16.68
CA ARG A 249 17.21 -49.57 15.47
C ARG A 249 15.90 -48.84 15.70
N ASP A 250 14.92 -49.44 16.39
CA ASP A 250 13.63 -48.81 16.68
C ASP A 250 13.77 -47.61 17.62
N THR A 251 14.56 -47.71 18.68
CA THR A 251 14.81 -46.67 19.63
C THR A 251 15.61 -45.49 19.01
N GLU A 252 16.57 -45.76 18.13
CA GLU A 252 17.27 -44.75 17.34
C GLU A 252 16.33 -44.02 16.40
N SER A 253 15.43 -44.77 15.74
CA SER A 253 14.41 -44.19 14.86
C SER A 253 13.49 -43.26 15.64
N MET A 254 12.99 -43.68 16.80
CA MET A 254 12.18 -42.83 17.70
C MET A 254 12.93 -41.58 18.13
N SER A 255 14.21 -41.73 18.50
CA SER A 255 15.05 -40.59 18.91
C SER A 255 15.23 -39.56 17.79
N ARG A 256 15.44 -40.02 16.55
CA ARG A 256 15.54 -39.13 15.37
C ARG A 256 14.24 -38.42 15.08
N VAL A 257 13.09 -39.12 15.12
CA VAL A 257 11.76 -38.50 14.93
C VAL A 257 11.51 -37.42 15.93
N ILE A 258 11.84 -37.64 17.21
CA ILE A 258 11.68 -36.65 18.28
C ILE A 258 12.61 -35.46 18.05
N THR A 259 13.84 -35.67 17.64
CA THR A 259 14.80 -34.59 17.37
C THR A 259 14.31 -33.73 16.17
N GLN A 260 13.88 -34.36 15.08
CA GLN A 260 13.31 -33.63 13.92
C GLN A 260 12.03 -32.88 14.28
N PHE A 261 11.18 -33.45 15.17
CA PHE A 261 9.99 -32.78 15.67
C PHE A 261 10.33 -31.54 16.52
N LEU A 262 11.34 -31.64 17.40
CA LEU A 262 11.88 -30.51 18.14
C LEU A 262 12.43 -29.42 17.24
N ASP A 263 13.21 -29.79 16.24
CA ASP A 263 13.78 -28.86 15.28
C ASP A 263 12.69 -28.16 14.45
N PHE A 264 11.61 -28.87 14.14
CA PHE A 264 10.43 -28.27 13.53
C PHE A 264 9.67 -27.33 14.48
N ALA A 265 9.58 -27.65 15.78
CA ALA A 265 8.85 -26.85 16.77
C ALA A 265 9.64 -25.66 17.31
N ARG A 266 10.97 -25.70 17.22
CA ARG A 266 11.85 -24.68 17.82
C ARG A 266 11.77 -23.36 17.06
N GLU A 267 11.72 -22.27 17.82
CA GLU A 267 11.89 -20.93 17.25
C GLU A 267 13.28 -20.79 16.62
N ILE A 268 13.35 -20.08 15.51
CA ILE A 268 14.60 -19.75 14.83
C ILE A 268 15.20 -18.57 15.60
N PRO A 269 16.37 -18.70 16.27
CA PRO A 269 16.93 -17.62 17.07
C PRO A 269 17.30 -16.42 16.18
N GLU A 270 16.84 -15.24 16.55
CA GLU A 270 17.31 -14.00 15.92
C GLU A 270 18.75 -13.69 16.33
N GLY A 271 19.55 -13.15 15.40
CA GLY A 271 20.92 -12.69 15.69
C GLY A 271 21.97 -13.79 15.68
N SER A 272 21.70 -14.98 15.18
CA SER A 272 22.73 -16.01 14.98
C SER A 272 23.83 -15.53 14.02
N PRO A 273 25.12 -15.90 14.26
CA PRO A 273 26.21 -15.53 13.38
C PRO A 273 25.93 -15.97 11.93
N GLN A 274 26.05 -15.03 11.02
CA GLN A 274 25.86 -15.29 9.59
C GLN A 274 27.19 -15.71 8.95
N ILE A 275 27.14 -16.66 8.06
CA ILE A 275 28.28 -17.12 7.28
C ILE A 275 27.89 -17.17 5.79
N SER A 276 28.86 -17.03 4.91
CA SER A 276 28.62 -17.25 3.48
C SER A 276 28.22 -18.69 3.22
N VAL A 277 27.09 -18.87 2.49
CA VAL A 277 26.57 -20.20 2.13
C VAL A 277 27.62 -20.99 1.34
N ASP A 278 28.32 -20.36 0.38
CA ASP A 278 29.39 -20.99 -0.36
C ASP A 278 30.53 -21.51 0.53
N THR A 279 30.93 -20.68 1.52
CA THR A 279 31.99 -21.06 2.46
C THR A 279 31.57 -22.22 3.35
N HIS A 280 30.32 -22.19 3.82
CA HIS A 280 29.76 -23.25 4.65
C HIS A 280 29.66 -24.58 3.88
N CYS A 281 29.11 -24.56 2.66
CA CYS A 281 29.04 -25.75 1.82
C CYS A 281 30.42 -26.35 1.55
N ARG A 282 31.42 -25.53 1.24
CA ARG A 282 32.80 -26.03 1.04
C ARG A 282 33.36 -26.70 2.29
N ARG A 283 33.19 -26.05 3.46
CA ARG A 283 33.71 -26.59 4.71
C ARG A 283 33.09 -27.96 5.05
N ASP A 284 31.76 -28.06 5.02
CA ASP A 284 31.06 -29.20 5.59
C ASP A 284 30.86 -30.35 4.60
N TYR A 285 30.93 -30.05 3.29
CA TYR A 285 30.81 -31.09 2.24
C TYR A 285 32.12 -31.37 1.48
N THR A 286 33.19 -30.57 1.65
CA THR A 286 34.53 -30.88 1.11
C THR A 286 35.41 -31.51 2.18
N ASP A 287 35.40 -31.01 3.42
CA ASP A 287 36.25 -31.54 4.51
C ASP A 287 35.70 -32.86 5.09
N ALA A 288 34.41 -33.14 4.97
CA ALA A 288 33.85 -34.46 5.28
C ALA A 288 34.41 -35.57 4.37
N LEU A 289 35.12 -35.21 3.32
CA LEU A 289 35.75 -36.11 2.35
C LEU A 289 37.21 -36.44 2.66
N SER A 290 37.86 -35.80 3.65
CA SER A 290 39.32 -35.84 3.75
C SER A 290 39.99 -36.67 4.85
N PRO A 291 39.42 -37.10 6.00
CA PRO A 291 40.22 -37.81 6.99
C PRO A 291 40.24 -39.32 6.88
N SER A 292 39.38 -39.97 6.11
CA SER A 292 39.26 -41.46 6.14
C SER A 292 39.58 -42.21 4.83
N GLY A 293 40.03 -41.53 3.80
CA GLY A 293 40.49 -42.22 2.59
C GLY A 293 39.41 -43.01 1.84
N ASP A 294 38.15 -42.86 2.13
CA ASP A 294 37.05 -43.54 1.45
C ASP A 294 36.66 -42.74 0.19
N ALA A 295 37.30 -43.04 -0.92
CA ALA A 295 37.00 -42.57 -2.27
C ALA A 295 35.53 -42.76 -2.70
N HIS A 296 34.75 -43.46 -1.89
CA HIS A 296 33.33 -43.76 -2.16
C HIS A 296 32.39 -42.63 -1.73
N ARG A 297 32.81 -41.75 -0.76
CA ARG A 297 32.02 -40.59 -0.33
C ARG A 297 32.17 -39.37 -1.25
N ASP A 298 33.29 -39.24 -1.94
CA ASP A 298 33.57 -38.19 -2.91
C ASP A 298 32.58 -38.21 -4.11
N ALA A 299 31.95 -39.37 -4.37
CA ALA A 299 30.96 -39.53 -5.42
C ALA A 299 29.50 -39.25 -4.98
N LEU A 300 29.24 -39.01 -3.68
CA LEU A 300 27.86 -38.84 -3.16
C LEU A 300 27.33 -37.42 -3.25
N VAL A 301 28.20 -36.42 -3.10
CA VAL A 301 27.82 -34.99 -3.15
C VAL A 301 28.76 -34.23 -4.06
N THR A 302 28.23 -33.43 -4.95
CA THR A 302 28.97 -32.52 -5.84
C THR A 302 28.60 -31.08 -5.58
N LEU A 303 29.61 -30.20 -5.64
CA LEU A 303 29.44 -28.77 -5.33
C LEU A 303 29.70 -27.90 -6.56
N ASP A 304 28.76 -26.99 -6.85
CA ASP A 304 28.86 -25.98 -7.93
C ASP A 304 28.47 -24.61 -7.39
N LEU A 305 29.41 -23.94 -6.68
CA LEU A 305 29.20 -22.79 -5.83
C LEU A 305 29.67 -21.48 -6.48
N HIS A 306 28.70 -20.65 -6.87
CA HIS A 306 28.90 -19.38 -7.60
C HIS A 306 28.03 -18.22 -7.07
N ALA A 307 27.45 -18.29 -5.86
CA ALA A 307 26.71 -17.16 -5.28
C ALA A 307 27.62 -16.06 -4.75
N GLY A 308 28.83 -16.41 -4.33
CA GLY A 308 29.79 -15.47 -3.78
C GLY A 308 29.67 -15.22 -2.27
N PRO A 309 30.52 -14.34 -1.72
CA PRO A 309 30.60 -14.13 -0.27
C PRO A 309 29.40 -13.42 0.32
N ASP A 310 28.64 -12.68 -0.48
CA ASP A 310 27.53 -11.86 -0.01
C ASP A 310 26.25 -12.65 0.25
N PHE A 311 26.18 -13.91 -0.18
CA PHE A 311 25.06 -14.79 0.16
C PHE A 311 25.24 -15.30 1.59
N MET A 312 24.70 -14.57 2.56
CA MET A 312 24.89 -14.81 3.98
C MET A 312 23.62 -15.34 4.62
N LEU A 313 23.74 -16.42 5.38
CA LEU A 313 22.68 -17.01 6.22
C LEU A 313 23.27 -17.47 7.54
N PRO A 314 22.45 -17.67 8.62
CA PRO A 314 22.90 -18.29 9.84
C PRO A 314 23.42 -19.72 9.60
N ALA A 315 24.58 -20.04 10.13
CA ALA A 315 25.22 -21.36 9.94
C ALA A 315 24.29 -22.51 10.31
N VAL A 316 23.59 -22.40 11.45
CA VAL A 316 22.64 -23.42 11.93
C VAL A 316 21.48 -23.66 10.95
N ASP A 317 21.02 -22.62 10.27
CA ASP A 317 19.93 -22.75 9.32
C ASP A 317 20.38 -23.35 7.99
N ILE A 318 21.62 -23.04 7.56
CA ILE A 318 22.25 -23.71 6.41
C ILE A 318 22.40 -25.20 6.69
N ASP A 319 22.94 -25.57 7.86
CA ASP A 319 23.09 -26.96 8.30
C ASP A 319 21.76 -27.71 8.27
N ARG A 320 20.72 -27.11 8.84
CA ARG A 320 19.39 -27.73 8.90
C ARG A 320 18.77 -27.89 7.50
N MET A 321 18.91 -26.89 6.63
CA MET A 321 18.38 -27.00 5.26
C MET A 321 19.11 -28.08 4.48
N LEU A 322 20.43 -28.01 4.46
CA LEU A 322 21.23 -28.92 3.66
C LEU A 322 21.21 -30.35 4.19
N SER A 323 21.30 -30.56 5.52
CA SER A 323 21.21 -31.91 6.08
C SER A 323 19.89 -32.60 5.76
N ASN A 324 18.75 -31.89 5.88
CA ASN A 324 17.44 -32.43 5.52
C ASN A 324 17.32 -32.74 4.02
N LEU A 325 17.87 -31.89 3.14
CA LEU A 325 17.80 -32.08 1.70
C LEU A 325 18.72 -33.20 1.23
N VAL A 326 19.96 -33.27 1.72
CA VAL A 326 20.94 -34.29 1.38
C VAL A 326 20.49 -35.64 1.94
N GLU A 327 19.99 -35.73 3.18
CA GLU A 327 19.44 -36.94 3.75
C GLU A 327 18.25 -37.46 2.93
N ASN A 328 17.34 -36.58 2.50
CA ASN A 328 16.24 -36.97 1.61
C ASN A 328 16.74 -37.45 0.26
N ALA A 329 17.70 -36.77 -0.36
CA ALA A 329 18.26 -37.13 -1.66
C ALA A 329 18.96 -38.50 -1.64
N LEU A 330 19.70 -38.78 -0.55
CA LEU A 330 20.36 -40.07 -0.37
C LEU A 330 19.41 -41.23 -0.02
N THR A 331 18.24 -40.91 0.57
CA THR A 331 17.28 -41.93 1.00
C THR A 331 16.26 -42.28 -0.08
N TYR A 332 15.75 -41.30 -0.79
CA TYR A 332 14.66 -41.44 -1.76
C TYR A 332 15.11 -41.21 -3.20
N GLY A 333 16.23 -40.54 -3.40
CA GLY A 333 16.87 -40.29 -4.68
C GLY A 333 18.03 -41.23 -4.93
N GLU A 334 18.87 -40.87 -5.88
CA GLU A 334 20.11 -41.55 -6.24
C GLU A 334 21.27 -40.54 -6.30
N PRO A 335 22.49 -40.92 -5.87
CA PRO A 335 23.67 -40.08 -6.02
C PRO A 335 24.11 -39.88 -7.48
N PRO A 336 24.88 -38.79 -7.79
CA PRO A 336 25.36 -37.80 -6.85
C PRO A 336 24.27 -36.78 -6.46
N VAL A 337 24.33 -36.27 -5.23
CA VAL A 337 23.53 -35.10 -4.82
C VAL A 337 24.27 -33.88 -5.23
N GLU A 338 23.69 -33.06 -6.08
CA GLU A 338 24.29 -31.80 -6.55
C GLU A 338 23.82 -30.61 -5.67
N ILE A 339 24.77 -29.87 -5.10
CA ILE A 339 24.49 -28.63 -4.39
C ILE A 339 25.07 -27.48 -5.22
N ALA A 340 24.20 -26.60 -5.70
CA ALA A 340 24.61 -25.45 -6.49
C ALA A 340 24.14 -24.12 -5.89
N THR A 341 24.98 -23.10 -5.97
CA THR A 341 24.62 -21.74 -5.58
C THR A 341 24.83 -20.78 -6.72
N ARG A 342 23.94 -19.78 -6.87
CA ARG A 342 23.99 -18.77 -7.94
C ARG A 342 23.51 -17.42 -7.42
N ALA A 343 24.12 -16.34 -7.94
CA ALA A 343 23.58 -14.99 -7.81
C ALA A 343 22.83 -14.63 -9.09
N ARG A 344 21.50 -14.37 -9.01
CA ARG A 344 20.67 -14.02 -10.15
C ARG A 344 19.86 -12.74 -9.89
N GLY A 345 20.21 -11.65 -10.57
CA GLY A 345 19.51 -10.38 -10.42
C GLY A 345 19.39 -9.96 -8.95
N GLU A 346 18.15 -9.81 -8.47
CA GLU A 346 17.83 -9.37 -7.10
C GLU A 346 17.75 -10.52 -6.07
N HIS A 347 18.14 -11.74 -6.43
CA HIS A 347 18.09 -12.88 -5.51
C HIS A 347 19.30 -13.80 -5.62
N TYR A 348 19.52 -14.60 -4.57
CA TYR A 348 20.41 -15.74 -4.55
C TYR A 348 19.60 -17.03 -4.71
N GLU A 349 20.16 -18.01 -5.38
CA GLU A 349 19.59 -19.36 -5.50
C GLU A 349 20.51 -20.37 -4.83
N LEU A 350 19.91 -21.22 -3.99
CA LEU A 350 20.53 -22.47 -3.49
C LEU A 350 19.72 -23.63 -4.07
N VAL A 351 20.38 -24.50 -4.79
CA VAL A 351 19.75 -25.61 -5.50
C VAL A 351 20.31 -26.93 -4.96
N VAL A 352 19.43 -27.87 -4.68
CA VAL A 352 19.81 -29.25 -4.36
C VAL A 352 19.08 -30.18 -5.33
N ARG A 353 19.81 -31.09 -5.98
CA ARG A 353 19.28 -32.02 -6.95
C ARG A 353 19.76 -33.45 -6.63
N ASP A 354 18.88 -34.42 -6.76
CA ASP A 354 19.19 -35.87 -6.82
C ASP A 354 18.93 -36.42 -8.23
N HIS A 355 19.30 -37.68 -8.43
CA HIS A 355 19.12 -38.40 -9.69
C HIS A 355 18.16 -39.63 -9.56
N GLY A 356 17.30 -39.62 -8.55
CA GLY A 356 16.32 -40.64 -8.29
C GLY A 356 15.08 -40.59 -9.20
N PRO A 357 14.01 -41.29 -8.81
CA PRO A 357 12.78 -41.36 -9.62
C PRO A 357 11.95 -40.06 -9.61
N GLY A 358 12.32 -39.04 -8.78
CA GLY A 358 11.56 -37.84 -8.60
C GLY A 358 10.26 -38.03 -7.80
N VAL A 359 9.36 -37.08 -7.89
CA VAL A 359 8.07 -37.04 -7.18
C VAL A 359 6.96 -36.75 -8.19
N SER A 360 5.80 -37.43 -8.08
CA SER A 360 4.68 -37.20 -8.99
C SER A 360 4.21 -35.73 -8.89
N GLU A 361 3.82 -35.10 -10.03
CA GLU A 361 3.39 -33.69 -10.04
C GLU A 361 2.29 -33.34 -9.01
N PRO A 362 1.24 -34.18 -8.82
CA PRO A 362 0.22 -33.89 -7.80
C PRO A 362 0.73 -33.93 -6.36
N ASP A 363 1.86 -34.59 -6.13
CA ASP A 363 2.42 -34.77 -4.80
C ASP A 363 3.49 -33.74 -4.45
N LEU A 364 4.01 -32.95 -5.40
CA LEU A 364 5.04 -31.95 -5.17
C LEU A 364 4.63 -30.94 -4.06
N ASP A 365 3.40 -30.44 -4.08
CA ASP A 365 2.91 -29.52 -3.02
C ASP A 365 2.56 -30.24 -1.71
N ARG A 366 2.24 -31.54 -1.79
CA ARG A 366 1.85 -32.33 -0.62
C ARG A 366 3.04 -32.67 0.26
N VAL A 367 4.20 -33.00 -0.33
CA VAL A 367 5.41 -33.37 0.42
C VAL A 367 6.01 -32.22 1.24
N LEU A 368 5.60 -30.96 0.97
CA LEU A 368 5.95 -29.80 1.78
C LEU A 368 5.16 -29.70 3.09
N ARG A 369 4.08 -30.48 3.23
CA ARG A 369 3.26 -30.48 4.46
C ARG A 369 3.92 -31.35 5.52
N PRO A 370 3.92 -30.95 6.79
CA PRO A 370 4.45 -31.75 7.89
C PRO A 370 3.80 -33.13 7.96
N PHE A 371 4.60 -34.16 8.27
CA PHE A 371 4.17 -35.56 8.45
C PHE A 371 3.63 -36.28 7.20
N VAL A 372 3.77 -35.68 6.02
CA VAL A 372 3.37 -36.33 4.76
C VAL A 372 4.50 -37.22 4.28
N ARG A 373 4.16 -38.48 3.96
CA ARG A 373 5.03 -39.50 3.34
C ARG A 373 4.31 -40.09 2.13
N LEU A 374 4.99 -40.17 1.00
CA LEU A 374 4.41 -40.74 -0.25
C LEU A 374 4.46 -42.24 -0.26
N ASP A 375 5.55 -42.82 0.23
CA ASP A 375 5.72 -44.27 0.30
C ASP A 375 6.19 -44.72 1.69
N PRO A 376 5.28 -45.28 2.52
CA PRO A 376 5.65 -45.80 3.83
C PRO A 376 6.62 -46.97 3.79
N ALA A 377 6.72 -47.68 2.66
CA ALA A 377 7.48 -48.90 2.55
C ALA A 377 8.96 -48.70 2.14
N ARG A 378 9.28 -47.64 1.40
CA ARG A 378 10.63 -47.38 0.87
C ARG A 378 11.62 -46.74 1.88
N GLY A 379 11.17 -46.06 2.89
CA GLY A 379 12.03 -45.28 3.79
C GLY A 379 12.33 -45.95 5.14
N GLY A 380 11.96 -47.21 5.37
CA GLY A 380 12.08 -47.82 6.67
C GLY A 380 11.29 -47.06 7.76
N THR A 381 11.49 -47.40 9.05
CA THR A 381 10.85 -46.75 10.19
C THR A 381 11.47 -45.36 10.55
N SER A 382 12.48 -44.90 9.79
CA SER A 382 13.43 -43.87 10.22
C SER A 382 13.06 -42.42 9.88
N HIS A 383 12.13 -42.14 8.95
CA HIS A 383 11.87 -40.78 8.49
C HIS A 383 10.49 -40.24 8.91
N SER A 384 10.47 -39.07 9.54
CA SER A 384 9.26 -38.46 10.13
C SER A 384 8.34 -37.74 9.14
N GLY A 385 8.79 -37.47 7.90
CA GLY A 385 8.09 -36.59 6.94
C GLY A 385 8.14 -35.11 7.32
N LEU A 386 9.12 -34.68 8.15
CA LEU A 386 9.30 -33.31 8.58
C LEU A 386 10.41 -32.57 7.82
N GLY A 387 11.36 -33.26 7.19
CA GLY A 387 12.56 -32.65 6.60
C GLY A 387 12.25 -31.55 5.60
N LEU A 388 11.40 -31.81 4.60
CA LEU A 388 11.01 -30.80 3.59
C LEU A 388 10.17 -29.65 4.21
N ALA A 389 9.35 -29.93 5.22
CA ALA A 389 8.59 -28.90 5.93
C ALA A 389 9.51 -27.98 6.74
N ILE A 390 10.58 -28.51 7.35
CA ILE A 390 11.64 -27.71 8.02
C ILE A 390 12.32 -26.79 7.00
N VAL A 391 12.74 -27.32 5.87
CA VAL A 391 13.39 -26.53 4.82
C VAL A 391 12.45 -25.43 4.32
N HIS A 392 11.21 -25.75 4.00
CA HIS A 392 10.22 -24.77 3.54
C HIS A 392 10.00 -23.64 4.56
N ARG A 393 9.93 -23.99 5.86
CA ARG A 393 9.79 -23.01 6.95
C ARG A 393 11.01 -22.10 7.06
N LEU A 394 12.23 -22.65 7.00
CA LEU A 394 13.48 -21.88 7.06
C LEU A 394 13.62 -20.93 5.87
N VAL A 395 13.34 -21.40 4.66
CA VAL A 395 13.37 -20.57 3.45
C VAL A 395 12.40 -19.39 3.58
N ARG A 396 11.17 -19.63 4.06
CA ARG A 396 10.18 -18.57 4.29
C ARG A 396 10.59 -17.60 5.39
N HIS A 397 11.20 -18.11 6.47
CA HIS A 397 11.70 -17.24 7.56
C HIS A 397 12.75 -16.24 7.04
N HIS A 398 13.61 -16.64 6.10
CA HIS A 398 14.56 -15.75 5.45
C HIS A 398 13.98 -14.92 4.28
N GLY A 399 12.64 -14.88 4.14
CA GLY A 399 11.97 -14.12 3.07
C GLY A 399 12.10 -14.75 1.68
N GLY A 400 12.54 -15.99 1.62
CA GLY A 400 12.74 -16.71 0.39
C GLY A 400 11.49 -17.45 -0.10
N THR A 401 11.65 -18.09 -1.27
CA THR A 401 10.66 -18.99 -1.87
C THR A 401 11.31 -20.32 -2.23
N LEU A 402 10.57 -21.40 -2.02
CA LEU A 402 10.99 -22.77 -2.38
C LEU A 402 10.14 -23.26 -3.54
N HIS A 403 10.79 -23.80 -4.54
CA HIS A 403 10.17 -24.44 -5.69
C HIS A 403 10.75 -25.84 -5.90
N MET A 404 9.91 -26.81 -6.19
CA MET A 404 10.30 -28.18 -6.50
C MET A 404 9.85 -28.57 -7.90
N SER A 405 10.66 -29.29 -8.60
CA SER A 405 10.37 -29.85 -9.93
C SER A 405 11.16 -31.12 -10.17
N ASN A 406 10.70 -31.96 -11.09
CA ASN A 406 11.49 -33.07 -11.56
C ASN A 406 12.42 -32.61 -12.71
N ALA A 407 13.65 -33.12 -12.73
CA ALA A 407 14.56 -32.88 -13.82
C ALA A 407 14.14 -33.71 -15.06
N ALA A 408 14.47 -33.21 -16.27
CA ALA A 408 14.08 -33.87 -17.52
C ALA A 408 14.74 -35.24 -17.71
N ASP A 409 15.90 -35.42 -17.12
CA ASP A 409 16.72 -36.66 -17.12
C ASP A 409 16.53 -37.50 -15.84
N GLY A 410 15.56 -37.15 -14.99
CA GLY A 410 15.24 -37.80 -13.73
C GLY A 410 15.79 -37.07 -12.52
N GLY A 411 15.21 -37.38 -11.35
CA GLY A 411 15.56 -36.76 -10.06
C GLY A 411 14.71 -35.58 -9.68
N LEU A 412 14.74 -35.25 -8.40
CA LEU A 412 14.06 -34.09 -7.81
C LEU A 412 15.03 -32.89 -7.74
N VAL A 413 14.56 -31.75 -8.20
CA VAL A 413 15.26 -30.46 -8.11
C VAL A 413 14.53 -29.55 -7.14
N ILE A 414 15.23 -29.10 -6.12
CA ILE A 414 14.71 -28.16 -5.11
C ILE A 414 15.47 -26.85 -5.25
N VAL A 415 14.77 -25.79 -5.63
CA VAL A 415 15.32 -24.43 -5.82
C VAL A 415 14.81 -23.54 -4.72
N MET A 416 15.71 -23.02 -3.90
CA MET A 416 15.47 -22.07 -2.84
C MET A 416 15.98 -20.69 -3.28
N ARG A 417 15.11 -19.69 -3.37
CA ARG A 417 15.44 -18.32 -3.75
C ARG A 417 15.36 -17.42 -2.56
N PHE A 418 16.41 -16.64 -2.31
CA PHE A 418 16.52 -15.71 -1.22
C PHE A 418 16.72 -14.29 -1.76
N PRO A 419 16.00 -13.26 -1.25
CA PRO A 419 16.19 -11.89 -1.69
C PRO A 419 17.60 -11.40 -1.34
N LYS A 420 18.25 -10.67 -2.24
CA LYS A 420 19.44 -9.90 -1.89
C LYS A 420 19.05 -8.82 -0.91
N ARG A 421 19.53 -8.88 0.33
CA ARG A 421 19.35 -7.79 1.28
C ARG A 421 20.17 -6.62 0.75
N SER A 422 19.49 -5.53 0.37
CA SER A 422 20.15 -4.26 0.10
C SER A 422 20.94 -3.88 1.37
N ALA A 423 22.22 -3.62 1.24
CA ALA A 423 23.07 -3.13 2.33
C ALA A 423 22.73 -1.65 2.64
N ALA A 424 21.46 -1.42 3.08
CA ALA A 424 20.99 -0.10 3.49
C ALA A 424 19.77 -0.28 4.41
N GLN A 425 20.02 -0.46 5.69
CA GLN A 425 19.36 0.31 6.78
C GLN A 425 19.94 -0.12 8.12
#